data_99bbad671eaf6cee138cba3d2a6ff2e0
#
_entry.id   99bbad671eaf6cee138cba3d2a6ff2e0
#
_cell.length_a   1.000
_cell.length_b   1.000
_cell.length_c   1.000
_cell.angle_alpha   90.00
_cell.angle_beta   90.00
_cell.angle_gamma   90.00
#
_symmetry.space_group_name_H-M   'P 1'
#
loop_
_entity.id
_entity.type
_entity.pdbx_description
1 polymer ?
#
loop_
_entity_poly.entity_id
_entity_poly.type
_entity_poly.pdbx_seq_one_letter_code
_entity_poly.pdbx_strand_id
1 'polypeptide(L)'
;GDILPTEEPHFTRKEISEGWRLGCQVKVKQDMKIEVPEEVFGIKKWEAKVKSNYNVASFIKEFVIEIPEEMDYKAGGYIQIEIPECDINYQDMDITSHPKEHPDDPQKFKLEWDNFNLWPLNMKNNETVERAYSMASYPAEGREIMLNVRIATPPWDGKKNDWMSVNPGVASSYIFSKKP
;
A
#
# COMPACT_ATOMS: atom_id res chain seq x y z
N GLY A 1 -19.58 -19.94 -19.58
CA GLY A 1 -20.53 -19.54 -18.53
C GLY A 1 -21.11 -18.16 -18.85
N ASP A 2 -22.24 -17.83 -18.27
CA ASP A 2 -22.85 -16.51 -18.48
C ASP A 2 -21.99 -15.41 -17.86
N ILE A 3 -22.03 -14.22 -18.47
CA ILE A 3 -21.36 -13.05 -17.92
C ILE A 3 -22.02 -12.62 -16.61
N LEU A 4 -21.22 -12.22 -15.64
CA LEU A 4 -21.73 -11.69 -14.38
C LEU A 4 -22.03 -10.18 -14.52
N PRO A 5 -23.04 -9.64 -13.80
CA PRO A 5 -23.34 -8.21 -13.83
C PRO A 5 -22.13 -7.31 -13.46
N THR A 6 -21.21 -7.84 -12.65
CA THR A 6 -19.97 -7.15 -12.26
C THR A 6 -18.91 -7.13 -13.37
N GLU A 7 -19.07 -7.97 -14.39
CA GLU A 7 -18.13 -8.08 -15.53
C GLU A 7 -18.58 -7.21 -16.71
N GLU A 8 -19.89 -7.02 -16.88
CA GLU A 8 -20.48 -6.30 -18.03
C GLU A 8 -19.84 -4.92 -18.31
N PRO A 9 -19.55 -4.08 -17.31
CA PRO A 9 -18.96 -2.77 -17.53
C PRO A 9 -17.52 -2.80 -18.10
N HIS A 10 -16.84 -3.93 -18.01
CA HIS A 10 -15.43 -4.08 -18.37
C HIS A 10 -15.21 -4.61 -19.78
N PHE A 11 -16.27 -5.02 -20.48
CA PHE A 11 -16.19 -5.63 -21.80
C PHE A 11 -17.12 -4.99 -22.82
N THR A 12 -16.68 -4.95 -24.06
CA THR A 12 -17.54 -4.61 -25.20
C THR A 12 -18.50 -5.76 -25.50
N ARG A 13 -19.60 -5.46 -26.22
CA ARG A 13 -20.52 -6.51 -26.67
C ARG A 13 -19.86 -7.60 -27.49
N LYS A 14 -18.83 -7.26 -28.26
CA LYS A 14 -18.04 -8.21 -29.07
C LYS A 14 -17.26 -9.16 -28.17
N GLU A 15 -16.51 -8.64 -27.20
CA GLU A 15 -15.74 -9.44 -26.24
C GLU A 15 -16.63 -10.36 -25.42
N ILE A 16 -17.79 -9.87 -25.00
CA ILE A 16 -18.79 -10.72 -24.33
C ILE A 16 -19.22 -11.89 -25.21
N SER A 17 -19.50 -11.64 -26.50
CA SER A 17 -19.91 -12.67 -27.44
C SER A 17 -18.79 -13.68 -27.76
N GLU A 18 -17.55 -13.25 -27.68
CA GLU A 18 -16.34 -14.06 -27.82
C GLU A 18 -16.00 -14.87 -26.56
N GLY A 19 -16.73 -14.65 -25.45
CA GLY A 19 -16.55 -15.39 -24.22
C GLY A 19 -15.51 -14.83 -23.26
N TRP A 20 -15.11 -13.57 -23.44
CA TRP A 20 -14.20 -12.89 -22.50
C TRP A 20 -14.79 -12.83 -21.08
N ARG A 21 -13.96 -13.05 -20.09
CA ARG A 21 -14.33 -13.00 -18.65
C ARG A 21 -13.20 -12.40 -17.83
N LEU A 22 -13.54 -11.75 -16.71
CA LEU A 22 -12.53 -11.28 -15.75
C LEU A 22 -11.85 -12.46 -15.06
N GLY A 23 -10.52 -12.54 -15.14
CA GLY A 23 -9.74 -13.63 -14.55
C GLY A 23 -10.01 -13.83 -13.05
N CYS A 24 -10.26 -12.76 -12.30
CA CYS A 24 -10.60 -12.81 -10.88
C CYS A 24 -11.99 -13.42 -10.58
N GLN A 25 -12.86 -13.55 -11.59
CA GLN A 25 -14.20 -14.14 -11.47
C GLN A 25 -14.28 -15.59 -11.98
N VAL A 26 -13.24 -16.05 -12.68
CA VAL A 26 -13.20 -17.39 -13.26
C VAL A 26 -12.94 -18.43 -12.17
N LYS A 27 -13.86 -19.40 -12.05
CA LYS A 27 -13.67 -20.56 -11.18
C LYS A 27 -13.02 -21.70 -11.96
N VAL A 28 -11.89 -22.18 -11.47
CA VAL A 28 -11.23 -23.37 -12.04
C VAL A 28 -12.08 -24.60 -11.72
N LYS A 29 -12.64 -25.22 -12.77
CA LYS A 29 -13.51 -26.43 -12.65
C LYS A 29 -12.96 -27.61 -13.44
N GLN A 30 -12.00 -27.40 -14.26
CA GLN A 30 -11.33 -28.40 -15.13
C GLN A 30 -9.96 -27.86 -15.54
N ASP A 31 -9.17 -28.68 -16.22
CA ASP A 31 -7.92 -28.24 -16.80
C ASP A 31 -8.16 -27.07 -17.75
N MET A 32 -7.32 -26.05 -17.67
CA MET A 32 -7.41 -24.86 -18.51
C MET A 32 -6.02 -24.44 -18.99
N LYS A 33 -5.98 -23.85 -20.16
CA LYS A 33 -4.79 -23.17 -20.68
C LYS A 33 -4.90 -21.68 -20.32
N ILE A 34 -3.86 -21.16 -19.69
CA ILE A 34 -3.74 -19.74 -19.35
C ILE A 34 -2.58 -19.19 -20.15
N GLU A 35 -2.81 -18.10 -20.86
CA GLU A 35 -1.78 -17.31 -21.49
C GLU A 35 -1.54 -16.05 -20.66
N VAL A 36 -0.31 -15.85 -20.24
CA VAL A 36 0.10 -14.72 -19.39
C VAL A 36 1.20 -13.98 -20.13
N PRO A 37 1.14 -12.64 -20.24
CA PRO A 37 2.20 -11.85 -20.86
C PRO A 37 3.57 -12.12 -20.18
N GLU A 38 4.64 -12.14 -20.98
CA GLU A 38 6.00 -12.41 -20.46
C GLU A 38 6.44 -11.45 -19.37
N GLU A 39 5.96 -10.21 -19.43
CA GLU A 39 6.26 -9.16 -18.44
C GLU A 39 5.85 -9.56 -17.01
N VAL A 40 4.85 -10.42 -16.89
CA VAL A 40 4.39 -10.92 -15.56
C VAL A 40 5.41 -11.89 -14.94
N PHE A 41 6.26 -12.54 -15.74
CA PHE A 41 7.28 -13.47 -15.27
C PHE A 41 8.62 -12.78 -14.95
N GLY A 42 8.80 -11.54 -15.39
CA GLY A 42 9.99 -10.74 -15.16
C GLY A 42 10.00 -9.99 -13.82
N ILE A 43 9.30 -10.48 -12.78
CA ILE A 43 9.26 -9.83 -11.47
C ILE A 43 10.67 -9.82 -10.86
N LYS A 44 11.22 -8.63 -10.69
CA LYS A 44 12.44 -8.41 -9.93
C LYS A 44 12.07 -8.05 -8.49
N LYS A 45 12.80 -8.62 -7.53
CA LYS A 45 12.75 -8.19 -6.12
C LYS A 45 14.04 -7.48 -5.77
N TRP A 46 13.93 -6.37 -5.06
CA TRP A 46 15.07 -5.61 -4.54
C TRP A 46 14.96 -5.40 -3.04
N GLU A 47 16.10 -5.40 -2.39
CA GLU A 47 16.23 -4.78 -1.09
C GLU A 47 16.40 -3.28 -1.28
N ALA A 48 15.45 -2.51 -0.79
CA ALA A 48 15.45 -1.05 -0.89
C ALA A 48 15.87 -0.41 0.44
N LYS A 49 16.52 0.74 0.36
CA LYS A 49 16.87 1.54 1.54
C LYS A 49 15.82 2.62 1.76
N VAL A 50 15.37 2.79 2.98
CA VAL A 50 14.52 3.92 3.35
C VAL A 50 15.36 5.19 3.33
N LYS A 51 15.00 6.15 2.51
CA LYS A 51 15.68 7.42 2.36
C LYS A 51 15.03 8.51 3.21
N SER A 52 13.71 8.55 3.21
CA SER A 52 12.91 9.40 4.09
C SER A 52 11.55 8.80 4.36
N ASN A 53 10.93 9.16 5.47
CA ASN A 53 9.60 8.70 5.85
C ASN A 53 8.91 9.73 6.75
N TYR A 54 8.48 10.84 6.17
CA TYR A 54 7.91 11.96 6.89
C TYR A 54 6.39 12.05 6.73
N ASN A 55 5.71 12.54 7.76
CA ASN A 55 4.31 12.90 7.63
C ASN A 55 4.14 14.17 6.78
N VAL A 56 3.32 14.10 5.75
CA VAL A 56 2.89 15.23 4.92
C VAL A 56 1.45 15.64 5.25
N ALA A 57 0.75 14.79 5.98
CA ALA A 57 -0.54 15.08 6.61
C ALA A 57 -0.67 14.23 7.89
N SER A 58 -1.66 14.50 8.72
CA SER A 58 -1.85 13.82 10.02
C SER A 58 -1.78 12.31 9.93
N PHE A 59 -2.30 11.74 8.83
CA PHE A 59 -2.41 10.29 8.62
C PHE A 59 -1.79 9.81 7.31
N ILE A 60 -0.95 10.65 6.66
CA ILE A 60 -0.29 10.31 5.39
C ILE A 60 1.19 10.57 5.51
N LYS A 61 1.99 9.58 5.12
CA LYS A 61 3.44 9.70 4.95
C LYS A 61 3.83 9.78 3.49
N GLU A 62 4.80 10.63 3.22
CA GLU A 62 5.67 10.53 2.07
C GLU A 62 6.79 9.54 2.43
N PHE A 63 6.78 8.41 1.78
CA PHE A 63 7.75 7.35 1.98
C PHE A 63 8.63 7.23 0.75
N VAL A 64 9.92 7.55 0.90
CA VAL A 64 10.89 7.49 -0.18
C VAL A 64 11.87 6.36 0.08
N ILE A 65 12.01 5.48 -0.89
CA ILE A 65 12.99 4.40 -0.90
C ILE A 65 13.96 4.55 -2.06
N GLU A 66 15.18 4.09 -1.87
CA GLU A 66 16.18 3.97 -2.93
C GLU A 66 16.35 2.49 -3.29
N ILE A 67 16.18 2.18 -4.56
CA ILE A 67 16.41 0.85 -5.14
C ILE A 67 17.84 0.76 -5.73
N PRO A 68 18.44 -0.46 -5.82
CA PRO A 68 19.86 -0.59 -6.20
C PRO A 68 20.13 -0.27 -7.68
N GLU A 69 19.13 -0.36 -8.55
CA GLU A 69 19.24 -0.07 -9.99
C GLU A 69 18.03 0.75 -10.47
N GLU A 70 18.14 1.40 -11.60
CA GLU A 70 17.02 2.10 -12.21
C GLU A 70 15.96 1.10 -12.67
N MET A 71 14.70 1.46 -12.49
CA MET A 71 13.55 0.69 -12.91
C MET A 71 12.88 1.39 -14.08
N ASP A 72 12.71 0.67 -15.18
CA ASP A 72 11.88 1.16 -16.29
C ASP A 72 10.40 0.95 -15.95
N TYR A 73 9.65 2.03 -15.80
CA TYR A 73 8.22 2.01 -15.52
C TYR A 73 7.51 3.19 -16.18
N LYS A 74 6.21 3.11 -16.27
CA LYS A 74 5.36 4.22 -16.73
C LYS A 74 4.76 4.94 -15.52
N ALA A 75 4.61 6.25 -15.62
CA ALA A 75 3.90 7.03 -14.61
C ALA A 75 2.52 6.42 -14.31
N GLY A 76 2.18 6.33 -13.02
CA GLY A 76 0.98 5.63 -12.55
C GLY A 76 1.16 4.12 -12.36
N GLY A 77 2.36 3.59 -12.58
CA GLY A 77 2.71 2.22 -12.23
C GLY A 77 2.66 1.97 -10.71
N TYR A 78 2.74 0.72 -10.32
CA TYR A 78 2.77 0.33 -8.92
C TYR A 78 3.93 -0.62 -8.64
N ILE A 79 4.36 -0.65 -7.39
CA ILE A 79 5.27 -1.66 -6.85
C ILE A 79 4.55 -2.51 -5.81
N GLN A 80 5.05 -3.73 -5.61
CA GLN A 80 4.62 -4.56 -4.48
C GLN A 80 5.66 -4.46 -3.36
N ILE A 81 5.19 -4.20 -2.15
CA ILE A 81 6.01 -4.20 -0.94
C ILE A 81 5.74 -5.50 -0.21
N GLU A 82 6.81 -6.24 0.02
CA GLU A 82 6.78 -7.43 0.87
C GLU A 82 6.88 -7.01 2.34
N ILE A 83 5.95 -7.48 3.15
CA ILE A 83 5.86 -7.23 4.58
C ILE A 83 6.10 -8.56 5.29
N PRO A 84 7.19 -8.72 6.03
CA PRO A 84 7.48 -9.95 6.79
C PRO A 84 6.55 -10.07 7.99
N GLU A 85 6.65 -11.21 8.70
CA GLU A 85 6.09 -11.34 10.03
C GLU A 85 6.61 -10.23 10.94
N CYS A 86 5.72 -9.54 11.62
CA CYS A 86 6.07 -8.43 12.51
C CYS A 86 4.96 -8.09 13.50
N ASP A 87 5.37 -7.46 14.61
CA ASP A 87 4.49 -6.90 15.63
C ASP A 87 4.89 -5.43 15.81
N ILE A 88 3.98 -4.49 15.56
CA ILE A 88 4.26 -3.06 15.49
C ILE A 88 3.34 -2.29 16.42
N ASN A 89 3.94 -1.68 17.44
CA ASN A 89 3.26 -0.75 18.32
C ASN A 89 3.24 0.65 17.70
N TYR A 90 2.08 1.30 17.71
CA TYR A 90 1.96 2.65 17.17
C TYR A 90 2.70 3.69 18.03
N GLN A 91 2.96 3.39 19.30
CA GLN A 91 3.79 4.23 20.18
C GLN A 91 5.23 4.40 19.70
N ASP A 92 5.74 3.44 18.91
CA ASP A 92 7.11 3.45 18.38
C ASP A 92 7.22 4.15 17.03
N MET A 93 6.08 4.57 16.45
CA MET A 93 6.04 5.24 15.16
C MET A 93 6.55 6.68 15.26
N ASP A 94 7.42 7.05 14.34
CA ASP A 94 7.82 8.42 14.13
C ASP A 94 6.82 9.12 13.21
N ILE A 95 6.16 10.17 13.70
CA ILE A 95 5.19 10.98 12.94
C ILE A 95 5.71 12.40 12.68
N THR A 96 7.03 12.56 12.65
CA THR A 96 7.66 13.83 12.34
C THR A 96 7.16 14.37 10.99
N SER A 97 6.77 15.64 10.97
CA SER A 97 6.34 16.33 9.77
C SER A 97 7.50 16.55 8.81
N HIS A 98 7.17 16.65 7.51
CA HIS A 98 8.18 16.84 6.48
C HIS A 98 8.91 18.18 6.68
N PRO A 99 10.27 18.21 6.82
CA PRO A 99 11.00 19.40 7.22
C PRO A 99 10.96 20.53 6.17
N LYS A 100 10.70 20.23 4.89
CA LYS A 100 10.52 21.27 3.87
C LYS A 100 9.16 21.98 3.98
N GLU A 101 8.14 21.28 4.50
CA GLU A 101 6.78 21.84 4.61
C GLU A 101 6.57 22.50 5.99
N HIS A 102 7.14 21.93 7.03
CA HIS A 102 6.99 22.39 8.41
C HIS A 102 8.36 22.45 9.14
N PRO A 103 9.28 23.31 8.69
CA PRO A 103 10.64 23.34 9.25
C PRO A 103 10.67 23.70 10.75
N ASP A 104 9.72 24.53 11.20
CA ASP A 104 9.64 25.02 12.57
C ASP A 104 8.67 24.21 13.46
N ASP A 105 7.99 23.23 12.89
CA ASP A 105 7.00 22.43 13.63
C ASP A 105 7.09 20.93 13.29
N PRO A 106 8.12 20.24 13.78
CA PRO A 106 8.30 18.81 13.51
C PRO A 106 7.20 17.93 14.14
N GLN A 107 6.45 18.45 15.12
CA GLN A 107 5.37 17.73 15.80
C GLN A 107 3.97 18.16 15.33
N LYS A 108 3.88 18.76 14.16
CA LYS A 108 2.66 19.33 13.57
C LYS A 108 1.43 18.45 13.71
N PHE A 109 1.60 17.16 13.52
CA PHE A 109 0.49 16.19 13.43
C PHE A 109 0.26 15.40 14.73
N LYS A 110 1.04 15.67 15.78
CA LYS A 110 0.96 14.90 17.03
C LYS A 110 -0.39 15.04 17.72
N LEU A 111 -0.95 16.25 17.70
CA LEU A 111 -2.22 16.55 18.36
C LEU A 111 -3.38 15.70 17.81
N GLU A 112 -3.43 15.47 16.51
CA GLU A 112 -4.45 14.64 15.88
C GLU A 112 -4.29 13.17 16.30
N TRP A 113 -3.06 12.67 16.40
CA TRP A 113 -2.79 11.31 16.88
C TRP A 113 -3.20 11.14 18.35
N ASP A 114 -2.95 12.15 19.19
CA ASP A 114 -3.39 12.19 20.57
C ASP A 114 -4.93 12.22 20.66
N ASN A 115 -5.58 13.11 19.91
CA ASN A 115 -7.04 13.28 19.90
C ASN A 115 -7.79 12.04 19.40
N PHE A 116 -7.25 11.34 18.42
CA PHE A 116 -7.84 10.10 17.90
C PHE A 116 -7.37 8.85 18.64
N ASN A 117 -6.59 8.99 19.72
CA ASN A 117 -6.11 7.89 20.55
C ASN A 117 -5.48 6.75 19.71
N LEU A 118 -4.54 7.09 18.83
CA LEU A 118 -3.90 6.12 17.95
C LEU A 118 -2.75 5.35 18.61
N TRP A 119 -2.10 5.93 19.58
CA TRP A 119 -0.89 5.38 20.22
C TRP A 119 -1.07 3.99 20.85
N PRO A 120 -2.24 3.63 21.44
CA PRO A 120 -2.46 2.31 22.00
C PRO A 120 -2.65 1.20 20.95
N LEU A 121 -2.78 1.55 19.67
CA LEU A 121 -2.98 0.55 18.63
C LEU A 121 -1.71 -0.30 18.43
N ASN A 122 -1.95 -1.56 18.11
CA ASN A 122 -0.91 -2.52 17.77
C ASN A 122 -1.32 -3.28 16.51
N MET A 123 -0.39 -3.47 15.58
CA MET A 123 -0.59 -4.26 14.37
C MET A 123 0.25 -5.53 14.42
N LYS A 124 -0.38 -6.67 14.24
CA LYS A 124 0.27 -7.96 14.10
C LYS A 124 0.17 -8.49 12.68
N ASN A 125 1.30 -8.97 12.17
CA ASN A 125 1.37 -9.73 10.93
C ASN A 125 2.04 -11.08 11.21
N ASN A 126 1.31 -12.18 11.04
CA ASN A 126 1.76 -13.54 11.39
C ASN A 126 2.31 -14.31 10.17
N GLU A 127 2.34 -13.72 9.01
CA GLU A 127 2.85 -14.32 7.78
C GLU A 127 3.37 -13.24 6.82
N THR A 128 4.30 -13.61 5.95
CA THR A 128 4.76 -12.69 4.92
C THR A 128 3.63 -12.41 3.93
N VAL A 129 3.34 -11.13 3.70
CA VAL A 129 2.31 -10.68 2.75
C VAL A 129 2.88 -9.63 1.80
N GLU A 130 2.29 -9.51 0.61
CA GLU A 130 2.64 -8.47 -0.36
C GLU A 130 1.46 -7.51 -0.55
N ARG A 131 1.75 -6.21 -0.71
CA ARG A 131 0.73 -5.18 -1.00
C ARG A 131 1.23 -4.23 -2.06
N ALA A 132 0.35 -3.94 -3.03
CA ALA A 132 0.62 -3.02 -4.11
C ALA A 132 0.40 -1.57 -3.66
N TYR A 133 1.33 -0.70 -4.07
CA TYR A 133 1.27 0.75 -3.90
C TYR A 133 1.57 1.44 -5.21
N SER A 134 0.72 2.39 -5.61
CA SER A 134 0.99 3.25 -6.74
C SER A 134 2.16 4.17 -6.44
N MET A 135 3.08 4.29 -7.39
CA MET A 135 4.21 5.20 -7.28
C MET A 135 3.76 6.64 -7.48
N ALA A 136 4.19 7.51 -6.57
CA ALA A 136 4.01 8.96 -6.68
C ALA A 136 5.16 9.62 -7.44
N SER A 137 6.32 8.97 -7.50
CA SER A 137 7.46 9.36 -8.32
C SER A 137 7.21 9.08 -9.81
N TYR A 138 8.01 9.74 -10.67
CA TYR A 138 8.02 9.49 -12.13
C TYR A 138 9.39 8.96 -12.56
N PRO A 139 9.49 8.30 -13.72
CA PRO A 139 10.71 7.56 -14.10
C PRO A 139 12.01 8.38 -14.11
N ALA A 140 11.95 9.69 -14.42
CA ALA A 140 13.13 10.54 -14.46
C ALA A 140 13.73 10.88 -13.07
N GLU A 141 13.07 10.48 -11.98
CA GLU A 141 13.65 10.58 -10.63
C GLU A 141 14.66 9.46 -10.34
N GLY A 142 14.88 8.58 -11.31
CA GLY A 142 15.92 7.56 -11.29
C GLY A 142 15.61 6.44 -10.30
N ARG A 143 16.50 6.21 -9.32
CA ARG A 143 16.40 5.10 -8.36
C ARG A 143 15.54 5.40 -7.13
N GLU A 144 14.99 6.59 -7.01
CA GLU A 144 14.16 6.99 -5.89
C GLU A 144 12.68 6.71 -6.22
N ILE A 145 12.05 5.90 -5.40
CA ILE A 145 10.63 5.60 -5.51
C ILE A 145 9.91 6.24 -4.33
N MET A 146 8.95 7.10 -4.65
CA MET A 146 8.11 7.77 -3.68
C MET A 146 6.72 7.12 -3.63
N LEU A 147 6.22 6.92 -2.43
CA LEU A 147 4.85 6.49 -2.16
C LEU A 147 4.19 7.47 -1.20
N ASN A 148 2.93 7.78 -1.43
CA ASN A 148 2.07 8.44 -0.46
C ASN A 148 1.20 7.39 0.24
N VAL A 149 1.46 7.16 1.51
CA VAL A 149 0.85 6.07 2.26
C VAL A 149 -0.03 6.62 3.38
N ARG A 150 -1.33 6.33 3.30
CA ARG A 150 -2.25 6.62 4.38
C ARG A 150 -2.26 5.47 5.39
N ILE A 151 -2.17 5.79 6.69
CA ILE A 151 -2.35 4.80 7.76
C ILE A 151 -3.79 4.24 7.72
N ALA A 152 -3.92 2.93 7.73
CA ALA A 152 -5.21 2.25 7.80
C ALA A 152 -5.47 1.81 9.25
N THR A 153 -6.28 2.57 9.94
CA THR A 153 -6.72 2.28 11.33
C THR A 153 -7.87 1.27 11.34
N PRO A 154 -8.14 0.61 12.46
CA PRO A 154 -9.41 -0.08 12.68
C PRO A 154 -10.60 0.85 12.45
N PRO A 155 -11.80 0.32 12.18
CA PRO A 155 -13.01 1.14 12.19
C PRO A 155 -13.28 1.72 13.59
N TRP A 156 -13.86 2.92 13.63
CA TRP A 156 -14.28 3.56 14.88
C TRP A 156 -15.63 3.04 15.34
N ASP A 157 -15.73 2.59 16.58
CA ASP A 157 -16.99 2.22 17.22
C ASP A 157 -17.57 3.42 17.98
N GLY A 158 -18.49 4.15 17.35
CA GLY A 158 -19.12 5.32 17.95
C GLY A 158 -19.97 5.03 19.20
N LYS A 159 -20.35 3.77 19.45
CA LYS A 159 -21.08 3.38 20.67
C LYS A 159 -20.13 3.24 21.85
N LYS A 160 -18.94 2.73 21.62
CA LYS A 160 -17.90 2.55 22.65
C LYS A 160 -16.99 3.76 22.76
N ASN A 161 -17.05 4.67 21.80
CA ASN A 161 -16.15 5.80 21.66
C ASN A 161 -14.67 5.35 21.66
N ASP A 162 -14.38 4.29 20.90
CA ASP A 162 -13.06 3.67 20.79
C ASP A 162 -12.90 2.93 19.47
N TRP A 163 -11.69 2.51 19.16
CA TRP A 163 -11.39 1.68 17.99
C TRP A 163 -11.95 0.27 18.15
N MET A 164 -12.47 -0.30 17.07
CA MET A 164 -12.84 -1.72 17.06
C MET A 164 -11.61 -2.59 17.27
N SER A 165 -11.80 -3.72 17.97
CA SER A 165 -10.72 -4.69 18.25
C SER A 165 -10.43 -5.56 17.01
N VAL A 166 -10.03 -4.92 15.92
CA VAL A 166 -9.55 -5.55 14.69
C VAL A 166 -8.15 -5.07 14.36
N ASN A 167 -7.38 -5.90 13.67
CA ASN A 167 -6.01 -5.57 13.33
C ASN A 167 -5.96 -4.34 12.41
N PRO A 168 -5.10 -3.34 12.66
CA PRO A 168 -4.84 -2.25 11.73
C PRO A 168 -4.29 -2.75 10.40
N GLY A 169 -4.24 -1.86 9.40
CA GLY A 169 -3.71 -2.19 8.08
C GLY A 169 -2.25 -2.58 8.13
N VAL A 170 -1.95 -3.82 7.75
CA VAL A 170 -0.61 -4.42 7.86
C VAL A 170 0.45 -3.60 7.14
N ALA A 171 0.27 -3.35 5.85
CA ALA A 171 1.29 -2.68 5.05
C ALA A 171 1.49 -1.21 5.43
N SER A 172 0.41 -0.48 5.70
CA SER A 172 0.53 0.92 6.11
C SER A 172 1.22 1.06 7.46
N SER A 173 0.89 0.21 8.43
CA SER A 173 1.56 0.20 9.74
C SER A 173 3.04 -0.16 9.61
N TYR A 174 3.37 -1.15 8.76
CA TYR A 174 4.75 -1.51 8.46
C TYR A 174 5.54 -0.35 7.88
N ILE A 175 5.00 0.34 6.88
CA ILE A 175 5.65 1.51 6.28
C ILE A 175 5.80 2.63 7.31
N PHE A 176 4.77 2.93 8.11
CA PHE A 176 4.83 3.96 9.14
C PHE A 176 5.90 3.70 10.22
N SER A 177 6.23 2.44 10.48
CA SER A 177 7.27 2.05 11.44
C SER A 177 8.70 2.19 10.91
N LYS A 178 8.90 2.37 9.60
CA LYS A 178 10.23 2.43 9.00
C LYS A 178 10.91 3.78 9.26
N LYS A 179 12.22 3.71 9.50
CA LYS A 179 13.10 4.87 9.69
C LYS A 179 14.21 4.83 8.66
N PRO A 180 14.74 5.99 8.23
CA PRO A 180 15.92 6.09 7.38
C PRO A 180 17.16 5.41 7.96
#